data_8f40341ae14cfc845895a830a8b21727
#
_entry.id   8f40341ae14cfc845895a830a8b21727
#
_cell.length_a   1.000
_cell.length_b   1.000
_cell.length_c   1.000
_cell.angle_alpha   90.00
_cell.angle_beta   90.00
_cell.angle_gamma   90.00
#
_symmetry.space_group_name_H-M   'P 1'
#
loop_
_entity.id
_entity.type
_entity.pdbx_description
1 polymer ?
#
loop_
_entity_poly.entity_id
_entity_poly.type
_entity_poly.pdbx_seq_one_letter_code
_entity_poly.pdbx_strand_id
1 'polypeptide(L)'
;MIDAADTARAPQEVWETLSQAERDRAYNNNRAVRNSPELVRQRDVLSANWREAHAAALDIPYGSKPRQAFDLYPAADPSAPCLVFIHGGYWQKNSREVFAAYAEGAAAIGWSVAMPSHTLAPDATLTEIVAEIGDALDWLSREGPQHGIAGPIVLSGWSAGGHLVAMALNHSAVTAGLAISGVYELAPIRDTFLNAALSL
;
A
#
# COMPACT_ATOMS: atom_id res chain seq x y z
N MET A 1 18.76 -31.40 -27.47
CA MET A 1 19.19 -31.85 -26.13
C MET A 1 19.52 -30.58 -25.37
N ILE A 2 18.64 -30.14 -24.51
CA ILE A 2 18.90 -29.04 -23.58
C ILE A 2 19.75 -29.66 -22.47
N ASP A 3 20.91 -29.08 -22.25
CA ASP A 3 21.88 -29.56 -21.29
C ASP A 3 21.28 -29.50 -19.87
N ALA A 4 21.17 -30.66 -19.22
CA ALA A 4 20.60 -30.80 -17.88
C ALA A 4 21.55 -30.33 -16.77
N ALA A 5 22.56 -29.55 -17.10
CA ALA A 5 23.57 -29.01 -16.17
C ALA A 5 23.29 -27.54 -15.77
N ASP A 6 22.20 -26.93 -16.22
CA ASP A 6 21.75 -25.65 -15.65
C ASP A 6 20.93 -25.94 -14.38
N THR A 7 21.60 -26.55 -13.40
CA THR A 7 21.11 -26.66 -12.03
C THR A 7 20.89 -25.22 -11.54
N ALA A 8 19.63 -24.85 -11.38
CA ALA A 8 19.18 -23.54 -10.93
C ALA A 8 20.05 -23.07 -9.75
N ARG A 9 20.90 -22.07 -9.98
CA ARG A 9 21.60 -21.35 -8.90
C ARG A 9 20.53 -20.86 -7.93
N ALA A 10 20.83 -20.91 -6.63
CA ALA A 10 19.92 -20.34 -5.65
C ALA A 10 19.64 -18.87 -6.04
N PRO A 11 18.41 -18.37 -5.88
CA PRO A 11 18.05 -16.99 -6.27
C PRO A 11 19.03 -15.94 -5.75
N GLN A 12 19.59 -16.14 -4.56
CA GLN A 12 20.58 -15.26 -3.95
C GLN A 12 21.92 -15.28 -4.69
N GLU A 13 22.40 -16.45 -5.14
CA GLU A 13 23.65 -16.56 -5.93
C GLU A 13 23.52 -15.82 -7.27
N VAL A 14 22.34 -15.87 -7.89
CA VAL A 14 22.07 -15.11 -9.11
C VAL A 14 22.10 -13.61 -8.83
N TRP A 15 21.48 -13.14 -7.72
CA TRP A 15 21.45 -11.74 -7.33
C TRP A 15 22.87 -11.16 -7.14
N GLU A 16 23.75 -11.90 -6.48
CA GLU A 16 25.14 -11.48 -6.22
C GLU A 16 25.97 -11.29 -7.50
N THR A 17 25.61 -11.99 -8.59
CA THR A 17 26.32 -11.87 -9.88
C THR A 17 25.86 -10.67 -10.73
N LEU A 18 24.72 -10.05 -10.39
CA LEU A 18 24.18 -8.93 -11.15
C LEU A 18 25.00 -7.65 -10.94
N SER A 19 25.20 -6.90 -12.03
CA SER A 19 25.70 -5.53 -11.94
C SER A 19 24.71 -4.59 -11.26
N GLN A 20 25.17 -3.44 -10.76
CA GLN A 20 24.27 -2.41 -10.18
C GLN A 20 23.14 -2.02 -11.13
N ALA A 21 23.44 -1.83 -12.42
CA ALA A 21 22.43 -1.46 -13.42
C ALA A 21 21.38 -2.56 -13.65
N GLU A 22 21.73 -3.82 -13.49
CA GLU A 22 20.80 -4.94 -13.58
C GLU A 22 19.93 -5.04 -12.34
N ARG A 23 20.46 -4.87 -11.13
CA ARG A 23 19.74 -4.81 -9.87
C ARG A 23 18.73 -3.65 -9.90
N ASP A 24 19.16 -2.46 -10.29
CA ASP A 24 18.29 -1.29 -10.42
C ASP A 24 17.17 -1.49 -11.45
N ARG A 25 17.47 -2.18 -12.55
CA ARG A 25 16.47 -2.51 -13.58
C ARG A 25 15.43 -3.49 -13.06
N ALA A 26 15.85 -4.49 -12.29
CA ALA A 26 14.96 -5.51 -11.72
C ALA A 26 13.88 -4.92 -10.81
N TYR A 27 14.19 -3.81 -10.12
CA TYR A 27 13.26 -3.12 -9.23
C TYR A 27 12.58 -1.89 -9.86
N ASN A 28 12.83 -1.63 -11.16
CA ASN A 28 12.15 -0.52 -11.87
C ASN A 28 10.90 -0.99 -12.59
N ASN A 29 9.80 -1.14 -11.84
CA ASN A 29 8.52 -1.62 -12.35
C ASN A 29 7.95 -0.75 -13.48
N ASN A 30 8.19 0.57 -13.45
CA ASN A 30 7.71 1.48 -14.48
C ASN A 30 8.37 1.21 -15.85
N ARG A 31 9.62 0.72 -15.87
CA ARG A 31 10.29 0.31 -17.11
C ARG A 31 9.89 -1.10 -17.58
N ALA A 32 9.47 -1.96 -16.66
CA ALA A 32 9.06 -3.31 -16.98
C ALA A 32 7.71 -3.36 -17.72
N VAL A 33 6.84 -2.39 -17.50
CA VAL A 33 5.50 -2.31 -18.12
C VAL A 33 5.51 -1.27 -19.25
N ARG A 34 5.33 -1.72 -20.50
CA ARG A 34 5.47 -0.89 -21.71
C ARG A 34 4.64 0.40 -21.68
N ASN A 35 3.38 0.32 -21.23
CA ASN A 35 2.43 1.45 -21.19
C ASN A 35 2.20 1.98 -19.78
N SER A 36 3.19 1.82 -18.88
CA SER A 36 3.10 2.24 -17.48
C SER A 36 2.63 3.71 -17.30
N PRO A 37 3.17 4.71 -18.04
CA PRO A 37 2.71 6.09 -17.89
C PRO A 37 1.22 6.28 -18.19
N GLU A 38 0.68 5.56 -19.17
CA GLU A 38 -0.74 5.61 -19.51
C GLU A 38 -1.60 4.98 -18.41
N LEU A 39 -1.21 3.81 -17.90
CA LEU A 39 -1.92 3.13 -16.83
C LEU A 39 -1.94 3.98 -15.54
N VAL A 40 -0.82 4.64 -15.22
CA VAL A 40 -0.74 5.55 -14.08
C VAL A 40 -1.69 6.73 -14.27
N ARG A 41 -1.70 7.37 -15.45
CA ARG A 41 -2.61 8.48 -15.75
C ARG A 41 -4.08 8.05 -15.64
N GLN A 42 -4.44 6.88 -16.18
CA GLN A 42 -5.81 6.35 -16.09
C GLN A 42 -6.22 6.12 -14.64
N ARG A 43 -5.36 5.50 -13.83
CA ARG A 43 -5.59 5.33 -12.39
C ARG A 43 -5.84 6.67 -11.71
N ASP A 44 -4.99 7.66 -11.97
CA ASP A 44 -5.09 8.97 -11.32
C ASP A 44 -6.39 9.69 -11.69
N VAL A 45 -6.82 9.62 -12.96
CA VAL A 45 -8.10 10.18 -13.41
C VAL A 45 -9.29 9.47 -12.75
N LEU A 46 -9.30 8.14 -12.74
CA LEU A 46 -10.37 7.36 -12.09
C LEU A 46 -10.44 7.67 -10.60
N SER A 47 -9.30 7.80 -9.94
CA SER A 47 -9.23 8.10 -8.51
C SER A 47 -9.71 9.53 -8.20
N ALA A 48 -9.36 10.50 -9.04
CA ALA A 48 -9.87 11.87 -8.89
C ALA A 48 -11.39 11.92 -9.04
N ASN A 49 -11.95 11.24 -10.06
CA ASN A 49 -13.39 11.16 -10.27
C ASN A 49 -14.11 10.47 -9.11
N TRP A 50 -13.53 9.38 -8.55
CA TRP A 50 -14.07 8.71 -7.40
C TRP A 50 -14.12 9.61 -6.17
N ARG A 51 -13.03 10.33 -5.87
CA ARG A 51 -12.97 11.28 -4.74
C ARG A 51 -13.98 12.40 -4.89
N GLU A 52 -14.12 12.96 -6.09
CA GLU A 52 -15.10 14.02 -6.38
C GLU A 52 -16.54 13.53 -6.15
N ALA A 53 -16.87 12.32 -6.59
CA ALA A 53 -18.19 11.73 -6.42
C ALA A 53 -18.50 11.34 -4.96
N HIS A 54 -17.47 11.18 -4.09
CA HIS A 54 -17.60 10.68 -2.71
C HIS A 54 -16.90 11.62 -1.70
N ALA A 55 -17.05 12.93 -1.86
CA ALA A 55 -16.28 13.94 -1.13
C ALA A 55 -16.68 14.15 0.35
N ALA A 56 -17.61 13.35 0.93
CA ALA A 56 -18.19 13.62 2.24
C ALA A 56 -17.22 13.49 3.43
N ALA A 57 -16.20 12.63 3.35
CA ALA A 57 -15.26 12.35 4.45
C ALA A 57 -13.84 12.14 3.92
N LEU A 58 -13.31 13.13 3.22
CA LEU A 58 -11.95 13.15 2.71
C LEU A 58 -11.00 13.88 3.67
N ASP A 59 -9.73 13.52 3.60
CA ASP A 59 -8.62 14.19 4.30
C ASP A 59 -8.81 14.22 5.84
N ILE A 60 -9.41 13.19 6.42
CA ILE A 60 -9.67 13.07 7.86
C ILE A 60 -8.35 12.72 8.57
N PRO A 61 -7.78 13.60 9.42
CA PRO A 61 -6.51 13.34 10.07
C PRO A 61 -6.62 12.24 11.14
N TYR A 62 -5.70 11.28 11.13
CA TYR A 62 -5.54 10.30 12.20
C TYR A 62 -4.30 10.55 13.09
N GLY A 63 -3.46 11.51 12.70
CA GLY A 63 -2.26 11.89 13.42
C GLY A 63 -1.87 13.33 13.15
N SER A 64 -0.70 13.75 13.64
CA SER A 64 -0.23 15.14 13.57
C SER A 64 0.58 15.49 12.31
N LYS A 65 1.05 14.47 11.56
CA LYS A 65 1.84 14.71 10.35
C LYS A 65 0.92 14.94 9.14
N PRO A 66 1.34 15.76 8.15
CA PRO A 66 0.48 16.13 7.02
C PRO A 66 -0.07 14.95 6.21
N ARG A 67 0.66 13.83 6.17
CA ARG A 67 0.25 12.64 5.44
C ARG A 67 -0.55 11.64 6.26
N GLN A 68 -0.64 11.83 7.57
CA GLN A 68 -1.44 10.98 8.48
C GLN A 68 -2.92 11.34 8.38
N ALA A 69 -3.53 10.96 7.26
CA ALA A 69 -4.96 11.22 7.02
C ALA A 69 -5.60 10.06 6.24
N PHE A 70 -6.92 9.93 6.42
CA PHE A 70 -7.80 9.00 5.72
C PHE A 70 -8.64 9.71 4.66
N ASP A 71 -8.98 8.99 3.59
CA ASP A 71 -10.24 9.15 2.88
C ASP A 71 -11.18 8.03 3.33
N LEU A 72 -12.37 8.37 3.81
CA LEU A 72 -13.35 7.44 4.34
C LEU A 72 -14.57 7.38 3.42
N TYR A 73 -14.98 6.17 3.08
CA TYR A 73 -16.15 5.87 2.25
C TYR A 73 -17.05 4.93 3.03
N PRO A 74 -17.92 5.45 3.93
CA PRO A 74 -18.79 4.63 4.76
C PRO A 74 -19.89 3.97 3.92
N ALA A 75 -20.21 2.72 4.27
CA ALA A 75 -21.37 2.01 3.72
C ALA A 75 -22.68 2.56 4.29
N ALA A 76 -23.81 2.19 3.68
CA ALA A 76 -25.11 2.52 4.22
C ALA A 76 -25.40 1.83 5.57
N ASP A 77 -24.85 0.63 5.79
CA ASP A 77 -24.86 -0.07 7.07
C ASP A 77 -23.51 0.14 7.78
N PRO A 78 -23.48 0.86 8.91
CA PRO A 78 -22.24 1.08 9.65
C PRO A 78 -21.57 -0.20 10.17
N SER A 79 -22.33 -1.30 10.32
CA SER A 79 -21.82 -2.60 10.76
C SER A 79 -21.22 -3.44 9.62
N ALA A 80 -21.33 -2.98 8.37
CA ALA A 80 -20.71 -3.65 7.23
C ALA A 80 -19.19 -3.72 7.38
N PRO A 81 -18.53 -4.76 6.84
CA PRO A 81 -17.09 -4.83 6.88
C PRO A 81 -16.42 -3.59 6.27
N CYS A 82 -15.28 -3.19 6.82
CA CYS A 82 -14.48 -2.09 6.30
C CYS A 82 -13.20 -2.63 5.65
N LEU A 83 -13.01 -2.34 4.36
CA LEU A 83 -11.74 -2.55 3.68
C LEU A 83 -10.82 -1.37 4.00
N VAL A 84 -9.72 -1.63 4.71
CA VAL A 84 -8.63 -0.65 4.84
C VAL A 84 -7.62 -0.92 3.74
N PHE A 85 -7.49 -0.01 2.75
CA PHE A 85 -6.59 -0.21 1.61
C PHE A 85 -5.36 0.70 1.69
N ILE A 86 -4.17 0.08 1.78
CA ILE A 86 -2.87 0.77 1.87
C ILE A 86 -2.21 0.81 0.49
N HIS A 87 -1.88 2.03 0.03
CA HIS A 87 -1.26 2.23 -1.28
C HIS A 87 0.18 1.69 -1.36
N GLY A 88 0.63 1.39 -2.58
CA GLY A 88 2.02 1.05 -2.87
C GLY A 88 2.85 2.26 -3.27
N GLY A 89 4.10 2.00 -3.66
CA GLY A 89 5.03 3.03 -4.13
C GLY A 89 6.41 2.99 -3.47
N TYR A 90 6.89 1.81 -3.12
CA TYR A 90 8.18 1.59 -2.44
C TYR A 90 8.37 2.45 -1.18
N TRP A 91 7.28 2.76 -0.47
CA TRP A 91 7.27 3.64 0.71
C TRP A 91 7.81 5.07 0.45
N GLN A 92 8.07 5.45 -0.81
CA GLN A 92 8.71 6.70 -1.23
C GLN A 92 7.80 7.60 -2.07
N LYS A 93 6.67 7.11 -2.54
CA LYS A 93 5.76 7.83 -3.45
C LYS A 93 4.33 7.34 -3.37
N ASN A 94 3.46 8.03 -4.10
CA ASN A 94 2.02 7.85 -4.13
C ASN A 94 1.32 8.31 -2.84
N SER A 95 0.02 8.18 -2.84
CA SER A 95 -0.84 8.56 -1.72
C SER A 95 -2.22 7.92 -1.88
N ARG A 96 -3.09 8.04 -0.87
CA ARG A 96 -4.47 7.56 -0.92
C ARG A 96 -5.26 8.15 -2.10
N GLU A 97 -5.01 9.44 -2.41
CA GLU A 97 -5.75 10.17 -3.44
C GLU A 97 -5.62 9.52 -4.82
N VAL A 98 -4.40 9.10 -5.19
CA VAL A 98 -4.15 8.47 -6.51
C VAL A 98 -4.53 6.99 -6.57
N PHE A 99 -4.98 6.42 -5.45
CA PHE A 99 -5.50 5.06 -5.36
C PHE A 99 -7.00 4.99 -5.03
N ALA A 100 -7.68 6.12 -4.90
CA ALA A 100 -9.06 6.18 -4.41
C ALA A 100 -10.05 5.32 -5.21
N ALA A 101 -9.87 5.14 -6.53
CA ALA A 101 -10.69 4.26 -7.35
C ALA A 101 -10.66 2.78 -6.91
N TYR A 102 -9.64 2.36 -6.14
CA TYR A 102 -9.59 1.00 -5.61
C TYR A 102 -10.66 0.74 -4.53
N ALA A 103 -11.31 1.79 -4.04
CA ALA A 103 -12.45 1.68 -3.14
C ALA A 103 -13.71 1.14 -3.83
N GLU A 104 -13.87 1.36 -5.15
CA GLU A 104 -15.08 1.08 -5.91
C GLU A 104 -15.58 -0.35 -5.74
N GLY A 105 -14.69 -1.34 -5.86
CA GLY A 105 -15.07 -2.76 -5.80
C GLY A 105 -15.68 -3.16 -4.45
N ALA A 106 -15.10 -2.71 -3.35
CA ALA A 106 -15.62 -3.01 -2.01
C ALA A 106 -16.90 -2.21 -1.73
N ALA A 107 -16.95 -0.94 -2.12
CA ALA A 107 -18.14 -0.11 -2.00
C ALA A 107 -19.33 -0.68 -2.79
N ALA A 108 -19.09 -1.22 -4.00
CA ALA A 108 -20.13 -1.81 -4.84
C ALA A 108 -20.81 -3.05 -4.22
N ILE A 109 -20.13 -3.74 -3.30
CA ILE A 109 -20.69 -4.87 -2.55
C ILE A 109 -21.18 -4.46 -1.14
N GLY A 110 -21.28 -3.15 -0.88
CA GLY A 110 -21.84 -2.61 0.37
C GLY A 110 -20.86 -2.61 1.54
N TRP A 111 -19.56 -2.66 1.31
CA TRP A 111 -18.55 -2.50 2.36
C TRP A 111 -18.19 -1.03 2.55
N SER A 112 -17.82 -0.65 3.75
CA SER A 112 -17.08 0.59 3.98
C SER A 112 -15.66 0.47 3.47
N VAL A 113 -15.05 1.60 3.09
CA VAL A 113 -13.63 1.63 2.73
C VAL A 113 -12.94 2.78 3.46
N ALA A 114 -11.76 2.51 4.01
CA ALA A 114 -10.88 3.50 4.61
C ALA A 114 -9.51 3.44 3.93
N MET A 115 -9.04 4.57 3.43
CA MET A 115 -7.79 4.65 2.69
C MET A 115 -6.81 5.58 3.43
N PRO A 116 -5.85 5.04 4.21
CA PRO A 116 -4.83 5.85 4.84
C PRO A 116 -3.71 6.24 3.88
N SER A 117 -3.18 7.45 4.01
CA SER A 117 -1.81 7.76 3.65
C SER A 117 -0.91 7.64 4.88
N HIS A 118 0.37 7.57 4.66
CA HIS A 118 1.43 7.54 5.68
C HIS A 118 2.59 8.45 5.23
N THR A 119 3.48 8.82 6.13
CA THR A 119 4.72 9.51 5.79
C THR A 119 5.55 8.64 4.84
N LEU A 120 6.28 9.26 3.95
CA LEU A 120 7.12 8.57 2.97
C LEU A 120 8.60 8.66 3.37
N ALA A 121 9.40 7.69 2.94
CA ALA A 121 10.85 7.81 3.00
C ALA A 121 11.32 8.90 2.00
N PRO A 122 12.37 9.69 2.33
CA PRO A 122 13.21 9.59 3.52
C PRO A 122 12.70 10.31 4.76
N ASP A 123 11.53 10.98 4.74
CA ASP A 123 10.99 11.76 5.86
C ASP A 123 10.53 10.88 7.05
N ALA A 124 10.42 9.58 6.82
CA ALA A 124 10.24 8.56 7.85
C ALA A 124 11.00 7.28 7.48
N THR A 125 11.49 6.59 8.49
CA THR A 125 12.04 5.24 8.35
C THR A 125 10.93 4.23 8.09
N LEU A 126 11.28 3.05 7.58
CA LEU A 126 10.30 1.99 7.36
C LEU A 126 9.62 1.54 8.65
N THR A 127 10.36 1.52 9.77
CA THR A 127 9.81 1.22 11.10
C THR A 127 8.77 2.25 11.53
N GLU A 128 9.03 3.54 11.31
CA GLU A 128 8.07 4.60 11.61
C GLU A 128 6.83 4.52 10.72
N ILE A 129 7.00 4.21 9.43
CA ILE A 129 5.88 4.01 8.50
C ILE A 129 4.98 2.86 8.96
N VAL A 130 5.57 1.75 9.41
CA VAL A 130 4.82 0.62 9.99
C VAL A 130 4.05 1.05 11.22
N ALA A 131 4.68 1.82 12.12
CA ALA A 131 4.02 2.35 13.32
C ALA A 131 2.84 3.28 12.96
N GLU A 132 2.99 4.15 11.96
CA GLU A 132 1.91 5.03 11.49
C GLU A 132 0.68 4.24 10.98
N ILE A 133 0.88 3.07 10.38
CA ILE A 133 -0.25 2.20 10.01
C ILE A 133 -0.92 1.62 11.25
N GLY A 134 -0.17 1.28 12.29
CA GLY A 134 -0.74 0.91 13.59
C GLY A 134 -1.59 2.03 14.18
N ASP A 135 -1.06 3.25 14.22
CA ASP A 135 -1.79 4.44 14.69
C ASP A 135 -3.08 4.68 13.88
N ALA A 136 -3.04 4.48 12.56
CA ALA A 136 -4.21 4.60 11.70
C ALA A 136 -5.28 3.56 12.05
N LEU A 137 -4.90 2.31 12.32
CA LEU A 137 -5.82 1.24 12.71
C LEU A 137 -6.42 1.50 14.10
N ASP A 138 -5.61 1.97 15.05
CA ASP A 138 -6.07 2.37 16.38
C ASP A 138 -7.08 3.52 16.30
N TRP A 139 -6.78 4.53 15.48
CA TRP A 139 -7.68 5.64 15.24
C TRP A 139 -9.00 5.17 14.62
N LEU A 140 -8.94 4.35 13.57
CA LEU A 140 -10.13 3.86 12.88
C LEU A 140 -11.00 3.00 13.81
N SER A 141 -10.40 2.17 14.65
CA SER A 141 -11.11 1.35 15.65
C SER A 141 -11.86 2.22 16.66
N ARG A 142 -11.28 3.34 17.09
CA ARG A 142 -11.83 4.22 18.12
C ARG A 142 -12.81 5.25 17.55
N GLU A 143 -12.46 5.91 16.45
CA GLU A 143 -13.19 7.04 15.89
C GLU A 143 -14.07 6.64 14.68
N GLY A 144 -13.76 5.52 14.02
CA GLY A 144 -14.50 5.03 12.84
C GLY A 144 -16.03 4.96 13.06
N PRO A 145 -16.55 4.51 14.22
CA PRO A 145 -17.99 4.51 14.48
C PRO A 145 -18.65 5.88 14.34
N GLN A 146 -17.98 6.97 14.69
CA GLN A 146 -18.48 8.34 14.55
C GLN A 146 -18.54 8.78 13.06
N HIS A 147 -17.79 8.08 12.20
CA HIS A 147 -17.77 8.27 10.75
C HIS A 147 -18.61 7.24 10.00
N GLY A 148 -19.44 6.45 10.69
CA GLY A 148 -20.28 5.42 10.08
C GLY A 148 -19.52 4.13 9.71
N ILE A 149 -18.37 3.85 10.34
CA ILE A 149 -17.54 2.66 10.13
C ILE A 149 -17.35 1.95 11.46
N ALA A 150 -18.18 0.92 11.73
CA ALA A 150 -18.16 0.17 12.98
C ALA A 150 -18.04 -1.35 12.79
N GLY A 151 -17.96 -1.82 11.55
CA GLY A 151 -17.84 -3.24 11.23
C GLY A 151 -16.40 -3.77 11.32
N PRO A 152 -16.20 -5.08 11.08
CA PRO A 152 -14.90 -5.72 11.13
C PRO A 152 -13.93 -5.15 10.07
N ILE A 153 -12.66 -4.96 10.45
CA ILE A 153 -11.63 -4.43 9.57
C ILE A 153 -10.96 -5.56 8.78
N VAL A 154 -11.01 -5.46 7.46
CA VAL A 154 -10.22 -6.28 6.52
C VAL A 154 -9.11 -5.41 5.95
N LEU A 155 -7.87 -5.73 6.27
CA LEU A 155 -6.71 -4.96 5.84
C LEU A 155 -6.26 -5.42 4.45
N SER A 156 -6.07 -4.51 3.51
CA SER A 156 -5.53 -4.81 2.19
C SER A 156 -4.50 -3.77 1.76
N GLY A 157 -3.66 -4.13 0.81
CA GLY A 157 -2.67 -3.21 0.27
C GLY A 157 -1.88 -3.82 -0.88
N TRP A 158 -1.35 -2.96 -1.72
CA TRP A 158 -0.63 -3.37 -2.91
C TRP A 158 0.86 -3.05 -2.83
N SER A 159 1.74 -3.98 -3.26
CA SER A 159 3.20 -3.78 -3.33
C SER A 159 3.78 -3.41 -1.95
N ALA A 160 4.36 -2.21 -1.78
CA ALA A 160 4.80 -1.70 -0.48
C ALA A 160 3.64 -1.66 0.55
N GLY A 161 2.41 -1.34 0.10
CA GLY A 161 1.22 -1.46 0.94
C GLY A 161 0.92 -2.90 1.36
N GLY A 162 1.20 -3.89 0.50
CA GLY A 162 1.11 -5.30 0.85
C GLY A 162 2.10 -5.73 1.93
N HIS A 163 3.32 -5.15 1.93
CA HIS A 163 4.26 -5.32 3.04
C HIS A 163 3.69 -4.74 4.34
N LEU A 164 3.14 -3.50 4.29
CA LEU A 164 2.55 -2.86 5.48
C LEU A 164 1.36 -3.65 6.03
N VAL A 165 0.56 -4.29 5.15
CA VAL A 165 -0.48 -5.25 5.55
C VAL A 165 0.12 -6.40 6.36
N ALA A 166 1.18 -7.04 5.87
CA ALA A 166 1.81 -8.16 6.55
C ALA A 166 2.36 -7.76 7.93
N MET A 167 2.95 -6.56 8.03
CA MET A 167 3.49 -6.04 9.29
C MET A 167 2.40 -5.69 10.31
N ALA A 168 1.20 -5.31 9.84
CA ALA A 168 0.08 -4.92 10.71
C ALA A 168 -0.97 -6.04 10.92
N LEU A 169 -0.76 -7.24 10.36
CA LEU A 169 -1.75 -8.31 10.39
C LEU A 169 -2.11 -8.81 11.80
N ASN A 170 -1.19 -8.68 12.75
CA ASN A 170 -1.40 -9.05 14.15
C ASN A 170 -2.04 -7.92 15.00
N HIS A 171 -2.39 -6.80 14.39
CA HIS A 171 -3.04 -5.70 15.09
C HIS A 171 -4.42 -6.13 15.59
N SER A 172 -4.78 -5.78 16.83
CA SER A 172 -5.99 -6.25 17.51
C SER A 172 -7.31 -5.86 16.80
N ALA A 173 -7.30 -4.75 16.04
CA ALA A 173 -8.44 -4.29 15.26
C ALA A 173 -8.63 -5.04 13.93
N VAL A 174 -7.64 -5.81 13.47
CA VAL A 174 -7.67 -6.47 12.16
C VAL A 174 -8.28 -7.87 12.27
N THR A 175 -9.32 -8.12 11.48
CA THR A 175 -10.01 -9.42 11.41
C THR A 175 -9.39 -10.33 10.35
N ALA A 176 -8.99 -9.77 9.21
CA ALA A 176 -8.38 -10.49 8.10
C ALA A 176 -7.49 -9.57 7.27
N GLY A 177 -6.59 -10.15 6.46
CA GLY A 177 -5.72 -9.39 5.57
C GLY A 177 -5.56 -10.00 4.19
N LEU A 178 -5.45 -9.15 3.17
CA LEU A 178 -5.16 -9.49 1.78
C LEU A 178 -4.01 -8.64 1.26
N ALA A 179 -2.80 -9.16 1.31
CA ALA A 179 -1.64 -8.48 0.76
C ALA A 179 -1.50 -8.80 -0.74
N ILE A 180 -1.58 -7.79 -1.59
CA ILE A 180 -1.54 -7.93 -3.05
C ILE A 180 -0.13 -7.62 -3.53
N SER A 181 0.57 -8.64 -4.07
CA SER A 181 1.94 -8.48 -4.61
C SER A 181 2.89 -7.78 -3.63
N GLY A 182 2.85 -8.14 -2.36
CA GLY A 182 3.65 -7.52 -1.29
C GLY A 182 5.15 -7.78 -1.45
N VAL A 183 5.95 -6.82 -0.98
CA VAL A 183 7.40 -6.91 -0.97
C VAL A 183 7.84 -7.40 0.41
N TYR A 184 8.22 -8.66 0.53
CA TYR A 184 8.53 -9.29 1.82
C TYR A 184 10.01 -9.52 2.07
N GLU A 185 10.81 -9.65 1.01
CA GLU A 185 12.25 -9.75 1.10
C GLU A 185 12.88 -8.38 0.83
N LEU A 186 13.41 -7.74 1.86
CA LEU A 186 13.96 -6.38 1.78
C LEU A 186 15.46 -6.36 1.50
N ALA A 187 16.19 -7.46 1.77
CA ALA A 187 17.63 -7.51 1.61
C ALA A 187 18.11 -7.13 0.19
N PRO A 188 17.46 -7.59 -0.90
CA PRO A 188 17.87 -7.17 -2.25
C PRO A 188 17.65 -5.68 -2.52
N ILE A 189 16.70 -5.02 -1.85
CA ILE A 189 16.42 -3.58 -2.05
C ILE A 189 17.60 -2.72 -1.59
N ARG A 190 18.36 -3.15 -0.58
CA ARG A 190 19.56 -2.45 -0.10
C ARG A 190 20.60 -2.24 -1.20
N ASP A 191 20.63 -3.14 -2.18
CA ASP A 191 21.58 -3.12 -3.27
C ASP A 191 21.05 -2.38 -4.51
N THR A 192 19.94 -1.65 -4.39
CA THR A 192 19.31 -0.91 -5.49
C THR A 192 19.28 0.59 -5.23
N PHE A 193 18.96 1.37 -6.29
CA PHE A 193 18.76 2.82 -6.19
C PHE A 193 17.68 3.22 -5.16
N LEU A 194 16.76 2.31 -4.81
CA LEU A 194 15.69 2.59 -3.85
C LEU A 194 16.24 2.83 -2.45
N ASN A 195 17.38 2.23 -2.10
CA ASN A 195 17.94 2.33 -0.77
C ASN A 195 18.47 3.73 -0.41
N ALA A 196 18.69 4.58 -1.40
CA ALA A 196 19.12 5.97 -1.16
C ALA A 196 18.13 6.75 -0.27
N ALA A 197 16.83 6.41 -0.34
CA ALA A 197 15.80 7.02 0.51
C ALA A 197 15.38 6.11 1.68
N LEU A 198 15.47 4.78 1.54
CA LEU A 198 14.97 3.82 2.54
C LEU A 198 15.95 3.60 3.68
N SER A 199 17.27 3.67 3.42
CA SER A 199 18.34 3.46 4.41
C SER A 199 18.17 2.13 5.18
N LEU A 200 17.93 1.02 4.44
CA LEU A 200 17.74 -0.34 4.97
C LEU A 200 19.04 -0.97 5.48
#